data_6605f43ee7ea53102fa4e630636f651f
#
_entry.id   6605f43ee7ea53102fa4e630636f651f
#
_cell.length_a   1.000
_cell.length_b   1.000
_cell.length_c   1.000
_cell.angle_alpha   90.00
_cell.angle_beta   90.00
_cell.angle_gamma   90.00
#
_symmetry.space_group_name_H-M   'P 1'
#
loop_
_entity.id
_entity.type
_entity.pdbx_description
1 polymer ?
#
loop_
_entity_poly.entity_id
_entity_poly.type
_entity_poly.pdbx_seq_one_letter_code
_entity_poly.pdbx_strand_id
1 'polypeptide(L)'
;MAGVYTVTQINSYIKNMFRQDFVLNRIQIKGEISNCKYHTSGHIYFTLKDADAALSVIMFASQAAKLAFKLKDGMSVVVSGRVDVFDAAGKYQLYANTVQQEGIGELYQKFEQLKQYYEDMGYFAKEYKRPLPAFTKKLGVVTLSLIHI
;
A
#
# COMPACT_ATOMS: atom_id res chain seq x y z
N MET A 1 11.63 14.30 44.12
CA MET A 1 12.24 15.39 43.33
C MET A 1 12.23 15.01 41.85
N ALA A 2 11.72 15.87 40.99
CA ALA A 2 11.78 15.63 39.57
C ALA A 2 13.26 15.78 39.12
N GLY A 3 13.83 14.78 38.48
CA GLY A 3 15.17 14.84 37.92
C GLY A 3 15.23 15.77 36.71
N VAL A 4 16.37 16.42 36.52
CA VAL A 4 16.65 17.21 35.31
C VAL A 4 17.24 16.29 34.27
N TYR A 5 16.62 16.21 33.10
CA TYR A 5 17.05 15.35 31.98
C TYR A 5 17.47 16.21 30.79
N THR A 6 18.40 15.72 30.02
CA THR A 6 18.73 16.31 28.70
C THR A 6 17.71 15.87 27.63
N VAL A 7 17.62 16.65 26.52
CA VAL A 7 16.76 16.30 25.38
C VAL A 7 17.09 14.89 24.83
N THR A 8 18.38 14.57 24.72
CA THR A 8 18.84 13.25 24.26
C THR A 8 18.37 12.13 25.19
N GLN A 9 18.45 12.33 26.51
CA GLN A 9 17.98 11.34 27.48
C GLN A 9 16.49 11.08 27.35
N ILE A 10 15.67 12.13 27.18
CA ILE A 10 14.23 11.99 26.99
C ILE A 10 13.90 11.31 25.66
N ASN A 11 14.52 11.70 24.55
CA ASN A 11 14.29 11.04 23.26
C ASN A 11 14.67 9.57 23.29
N SER A 12 15.82 9.23 23.91
CA SER A 12 16.26 7.85 24.07
C SER A 12 15.31 7.04 24.97
N TYR A 13 14.80 7.65 26.04
CA TYR A 13 13.82 7.01 26.94
C TYR A 13 12.53 6.68 26.17
N ILE A 14 11.97 7.64 25.44
CA ILE A 14 10.77 7.43 24.63
C ILE A 14 11.00 6.36 23.56
N LYS A 15 12.14 6.41 22.87
CA LYS A 15 12.51 5.39 21.89
C LYS A 15 12.56 3.99 22.49
N ASN A 16 13.12 3.85 23.69
CA ASN A 16 13.16 2.56 24.37
C ASN A 16 11.76 2.04 24.73
N MET A 17 10.84 2.94 25.11
CA MET A 17 9.43 2.56 25.34
C MET A 17 8.78 2.03 24.06
N PHE A 18 8.97 2.71 22.91
CA PHE A 18 8.46 2.26 21.60
C PHE A 18 9.03 0.89 21.21
N ARG A 19 10.33 0.65 21.48
CA ARG A 19 10.99 -0.61 21.16
C ARG A 19 10.54 -1.79 22.03
N GLN A 20 10.10 -1.52 23.24
CA GLN A 20 9.57 -2.55 24.15
C GLN A 20 8.11 -2.87 23.88
N ASP A 21 7.40 -1.99 23.16
CA ASP A 21 6.00 -2.19 22.83
C ASP A 21 5.85 -3.22 21.69
N PHE A 22 5.13 -4.29 21.97
CA PHE A 22 4.93 -5.39 21.02
C PHE A 22 4.12 -4.97 19.80
N VAL A 23 3.11 -4.09 19.97
CA VAL A 23 2.22 -3.64 18.90
C VAL A 23 2.99 -2.73 17.95
N LEU A 24 3.75 -1.75 18.47
CA LEU A 24 4.50 -0.79 17.66
C LEU A 24 5.63 -1.43 16.86
N ASN A 25 6.17 -2.56 17.33
CA ASN A 25 7.22 -3.30 16.64
C ASN A 25 6.72 -4.10 15.44
N ARG A 26 5.43 -4.43 15.38
CA ARG A 26 4.84 -5.23 14.30
C ARG A 26 3.41 -4.79 14.03
N ILE A 27 3.28 -3.68 13.31
CA ILE A 27 2.01 -3.03 13.07
C ILE A 27 1.68 -2.99 11.58
N GLN A 28 0.38 -3.01 11.27
CA GLN A 28 -0.17 -2.72 9.95
C GLN A 28 -1.03 -1.47 10.05
N ILE A 29 -0.75 -0.49 9.21
CA ILE A 29 -1.47 0.78 9.20
C ILE A 29 -2.05 0.98 7.81
N LYS A 30 -3.36 1.21 7.76
CA LYS A 30 -4.10 1.58 6.56
C LYS A 30 -4.15 3.09 6.43
N GLY A 31 -4.01 3.60 5.22
CA GLY A 31 -4.17 5.02 4.91
C GLY A 31 -3.92 5.34 3.44
N GLU A 32 -4.04 6.61 3.12
CA GLU A 32 -3.76 7.17 1.80
C GLU A 32 -2.35 7.75 1.77
N ILE A 33 -1.62 7.47 0.70
CA ILE A 33 -0.29 8.02 0.46
C ILE A 33 -0.40 9.51 0.06
N SER A 34 0.43 10.35 0.65
CA SER A 34 0.65 11.73 0.23
C SER A 34 2.11 12.11 0.36
N ASN A 35 2.54 13.14 -0.39
CA ASN A 35 3.92 13.64 -0.40
C ASN A 35 4.97 12.55 -0.67
N CYS A 36 4.69 11.64 -1.60
CA CYS A 36 5.58 10.54 -1.94
C CYS A 36 6.81 11.04 -2.70
N LYS A 37 7.99 10.77 -2.14
CA LYS A 37 9.29 11.20 -2.69
C LYS A 37 10.25 10.03 -2.80
N TYR A 38 10.75 9.79 -3.99
CA TYR A 38 11.82 8.82 -4.26
C TYR A 38 13.17 9.54 -4.14
N HIS A 39 13.95 9.17 -3.15
CA HIS A 39 15.27 9.76 -2.94
C HIS A 39 16.33 9.08 -3.79
N THR A 40 17.40 9.80 -4.16
CA THR A 40 18.52 9.29 -4.97
C THR A 40 19.23 8.10 -4.33
N SER A 41 19.20 7.98 -3.00
CA SER A 41 19.69 6.81 -2.25
C SER A 41 18.81 5.56 -2.35
N GLY A 42 17.70 5.61 -3.11
CA GLY A 42 16.74 4.51 -3.24
C GLY A 42 15.70 4.41 -2.12
N HIS A 43 15.80 5.27 -1.09
CA HIS A 43 14.78 5.33 -0.04
C HIS A 43 13.52 6.02 -0.56
N ILE A 44 12.35 5.60 -0.06
CA ILE A 44 11.08 6.25 -0.34
C ILE A 44 10.57 6.89 0.94
N TYR A 45 10.22 8.17 0.86
CA TYR A 45 9.60 8.94 1.93
C TYR A 45 8.20 9.31 1.53
N PHE A 46 7.23 9.09 2.38
CA PHE A 46 5.86 9.50 2.14
C PHE A 46 5.13 9.74 3.46
N THR A 47 3.96 10.35 3.38
CA THR A 47 3.05 10.51 4.49
C THR A 47 1.87 9.56 4.29
N LEU A 48 1.55 8.79 5.30
CA LEU A 48 0.33 8.00 5.37
C LEU A 48 -0.70 8.82 6.14
N LYS A 49 -1.85 9.09 5.55
CA LYS A 49 -2.90 9.90 6.16
C LYS A 49 -4.24 9.17 6.16
N ASP A 50 -5.09 9.50 7.08
CA ASP A 50 -6.51 9.22 7.12
C ASP A 50 -7.33 10.51 7.23
N ALA A 51 -8.59 10.43 7.69
CA ALA A 51 -9.45 11.62 7.80
C ALA A 51 -8.95 12.65 8.82
N ASP A 52 -8.29 12.20 9.90
CA ASP A 52 -8.01 13.02 11.07
C ASP A 52 -6.51 13.14 11.39
N ALA A 53 -5.68 12.25 10.84
CA ALA A 53 -4.27 12.14 11.24
C ALA A 53 -3.33 11.87 10.07
N ALA A 54 -2.04 12.14 10.30
CA ALA A 54 -0.98 11.88 9.34
C ALA A 54 0.27 11.32 10.05
N LEU A 55 0.90 10.33 9.44
CA LEU A 55 2.09 9.68 9.94
C LEU A 55 3.18 9.67 8.87
N SER A 56 4.37 10.15 9.23
CA SER A 56 5.53 10.08 8.35
C SER A 56 6.01 8.63 8.19
N VAL A 57 6.32 8.24 6.96
CA VAL A 57 6.76 6.88 6.62
C VAL A 57 8.09 6.94 5.87
N ILE A 58 8.99 6.05 6.25
CA ILE A 58 10.25 5.80 5.55
C ILE A 58 10.29 4.34 5.12
N MET A 59 10.57 4.10 3.85
CA MET A 59 10.87 2.80 3.32
C MET A 59 12.32 2.76 2.82
N PHE A 60 13.14 1.91 3.40
CA PHE A 60 14.54 1.79 3.01
C PHE A 60 14.70 1.14 1.64
N ALA A 61 15.79 1.45 0.94
CA ALA A 61 16.07 0.99 -0.42
C ALA A 61 15.95 -0.53 -0.59
N SER A 62 16.41 -1.31 0.39
CA SER A 62 16.33 -2.77 0.37
C SER A 62 14.91 -3.31 0.37
N GLN A 63 13.97 -2.59 0.98
CA GLN A 63 12.55 -2.92 0.96
C GLN A 63 11.85 -2.31 -0.27
N ALA A 64 12.21 -1.09 -0.63
CA ALA A 64 11.70 -0.39 -1.80
C ALA A 64 11.96 -1.18 -3.10
N ALA A 65 13.12 -1.81 -3.21
CA ALA A 65 13.48 -2.65 -4.36
C ALA A 65 12.59 -3.90 -4.53
N LYS A 66 11.86 -4.31 -3.47
CA LYS A 66 10.95 -5.46 -3.50
C LYS A 66 9.52 -5.09 -3.85
N LEU A 67 9.22 -3.79 -4.01
CA LEU A 67 7.88 -3.35 -4.40
C LEU A 67 7.54 -3.80 -5.82
N ALA A 68 6.37 -4.43 -5.96
CA ALA A 68 5.85 -4.84 -7.25
C ALA A 68 5.23 -3.68 -8.06
N PHE A 69 5.01 -2.53 -7.44
CA PHE A 69 4.38 -1.36 -8.04
C PHE A 69 5.01 -0.06 -7.51
N LYS A 70 4.82 1.01 -8.26
CA LYS A 70 5.32 2.34 -7.89
C LYS A 70 4.30 3.05 -7.00
N LEU A 71 4.75 3.53 -5.83
CA LEU A 71 3.93 4.33 -4.93
C LEU A 71 3.65 5.72 -5.54
N LYS A 72 2.41 6.17 -5.40
CA LYS A 72 1.96 7.50 -5.88
C LYS A 72 1.03 8.12 -4.86
N ASP A 73 0.95 9.44 -4.85
CA ASP A 73 -0.01 10.17 -4.05
C ASP A 73 -1.44 9.76 -4.40
N GLY A 74 -2.32 9.72 -3.40
CA GLY A 74 -3.72 9.32 -3.55
C GLY A 74 -3.98 7.81 -3.51
N MET A 75 -2.95 6.96 -3.42
CA MET A 75 -3.14 5.52 -3.32
C MET A 75 -3.55 5.11 -1.91
N SER A 76 -4.63 4.34 -1.79
CA SER A 76 -4.99 3.65 -0.55
C SER A 76 -4.14 2.38 -0.40
N VAL A 77 -3.44 2.29 0.74
CA VAL A 77 -2.50 1.21 1.01
C VAL A 77 -2.60 0.70 2.44
N VAL A 78 -2.13 -0.53 2.65
CA VAL A 78 -1.82 -1.09 3.97
C VAL A 78 -0.30 -1.22 4.06
N VAL A 79 0.29 -0.53 5.02
CA VAL A 79 1.74 -0.52 5.26
C VAL A 79 2.04 -1.36 6.49
N SER A 80 2.85 -2.40 6.33
CA SER A 80 3.36 -3.20 7.45
C SER A 80 4.76 -2.72 7.82
N GLY A 81 5.00 -2.55 9.10
CA GLY A 81 6.29 -2.04 9.57
C GLY A 81 6.38 -1.95 11.09
N ARG A 82 7.26 -1.07 11.55
CA ARG A 82 7.41 -0.70 12.97
C ARG A 82 7.38 0.81 13.13
N VAL A 83 6.81 1.27 14.20
CA VAL A 83 6.89 2.67 14.62
C VAL A 83 8.08 2.84 15.56
N ASP A 84 8.96 3.78 15.26
CA ASP A 84 10.14 4.09 16.09
C ASP A 84 10.36 5.62 16.12
N VAL A 85 11.15 6.06 17.07
CA VAL A 85 11.51 7.48 17.22
C VAL A 85 12.78 7.80 16.45
N PHE A 86 12.72 8.86 15.65
CA PHE A 86 13.91 9.46 15.05
C PHE A 86 14.53 10.43 16.05
N ASP A 87 15.59 9.98 16.73
CA ASP A 87 16.21 10.66 17.89
C ASP A 87 16.60 12.10 17.59
N ALA A 88 17.19 12.35 16.43
CA ALA A 88 17.72 13.67 16.08
C ALA A 88 16.65 14.76 16.01
N ALA A 89 15.40 14.39 15.68
CA ALA A 89 14.29 15.34 15.56
C ALA A 89 13.21 15.14 16.65
N GLY A 90 13.31 14.08 17.47
CA GLY A 90 12.30 13.77 18.49
C GLY A 90 10.93 13.43 17.88
N LYS A 91 10.90 12.92 16.65
CA LYS A 91 9.65 12.60 15.93
C LYS A 91 9.52 11.09 15.80
N TYR A 92 8.30 10.59 16.00
CA TYR A 92 7.99 9.22 15.66
C TYR A 92 7.63 9.08 14.18
N GLN A 93 7.96 7.95 13.61
CA GLN A 93 7.69 7.64 12.21
C GLN A 93 7.56 6.13 12.00
N LEU A 94 6.87 5.74 10.92
CA LEU A 94 6.74 4.34 10.51
C LEU A 94 7.90 3.96 9.59
N TYR A 95 8.61 2.92 9.98
CA TYR A 95 9.61 2.26 9.13
C TYR A 95 8.93 1.12 8.39
N ALA A 96 8.63 1.34 7.12
CA ALA A 96 7.87 0.41 6.29
C ALA A 96 8.72 -0.78 5.84
N ASN A 97 8.22 -1.99 6.05
CA ASN A 97 8.79 -3.23 5.54
C ASN A 97 8.12 -3.65 4.23
N THR A 98 6.79 -3.59 4.18
CA THR A 98 6.00 -3.92 2.98
C THR A 98 4.85 -2.92 2.82
N VAL A 99 4.46 -2.69 1.57
CA VAL A 99 3.29 -1.89 1.21
C VAL A 99 2.43 -2.72 0.27
N GLN A 100 1.15 -2.81 0.57
CA GLN A 100 0.15 -3.49 -0.24
C GLN A 100 -0.92 -2.48 -0.64
N GLN A 101 -1.31 -2.50 -1.90
CA GLN A 101 -2.39 -1.65 -2.38
C GLN A 101 -3.72 -2.20 -1.91
N GLU A 102 -4.55 -1.33 -1.33
CA GLU A 102 -5.89 -1.70 -0.88
C GLU A 102 -6.82 -1.95 -2.07
N GLY A 103 -7.74 -2.90 -1.90
CA GLY A 103 -8.80 -3.19 -2.88
C GLY A 103 -8.41 -4.13 -4.01
N ILE A 104 -7.13 -4.31 -4.32
CA ILE A 104 -6.73 -5.26 -5.39
C ILE A 104 -7.04 -6.69 -4.97
N GLY A 105 -6.78 -7.06 -3.72
CA GLY A 105 -7.07 -8.39 -3.20
C GLY A 105 -8.58 -8.71 -3.15
N GLU A 106 -9.39 -7.77 -2.68
CA GLU A 106 -10.86 -7.94 -2.63
C GLU A 106 -11.48 -8.00 -4.04
N LEU A 107 -11.03 -7.12 -4.94
CA LEU A 107 -11.53 -7.11 -6.31
C LEU A 107 -11.16 -8.40 -7.04
N TYR A 108 -9.95 -8.89 -6.85
CA TYR A 108 -9.51 -10.16 -7.42
C TYR A 108 -10.30 -11.35 -6.84
N GLN A 109 -10.53 -11.38 -5.54
CA GLN A 109 -11.36 -12.40 -4.90
C GLN A 109 -12.81 -12.37 -5.42
N LYS A 110 -13.41 -11.19 -5.52
CA LYS A 110 -14.74 -11.02 -6.12
C LYS A 110 -14.77 -11.47 -7.59
N PHE A 111 -13.72 -11.15 -8.34
CA PHE A 111 -13.59 -11.60 -9.73
C PHE A 111 -13.51 -13.13 -9.84
N GLU A 112 -12.67 -13.77 -9.03
CA GLU A 112 -12.53 -15.23 -9.03
C GLU A 112 -13.84 -15.93 -8.57
N GLN A 113 -14.51 -15.40 -7.53
CA GLN A 113 -15.80 -15.90 -7.09
C GLN A 113 -16.88 -15.80 -8.19
N LEU A 114 -16.92 -14.64 -8.87
CA LEU A 114 -17.88 -14.41 -9.96
C LEU A 114 -17.56 -15.29 -11.17
N LYS A 115 -16.30 -15.47 -11.50
CA LYS A 115 -15.85 -16.37 -12.56
C LYS A 115 -16.25 -17.80 -12.26
N GLN A 116 -15.96 -18.30 -11.06
CA GLN A 116 -16.34 -19.65 -10.64
C GLN A 116 -17.86 -19.85 -10.68
N TYR A 117 -18.63 -18.87 -10.18
CA TYR A 117 -20.08 -18.90 -10.23
C TYR A 117 -20.63 -19.07 -11.66
N TYR A 118 -20.09 -18.29 -12.63
CA TYR A 118 -20.51 -18.41 -14.02
C TYR A 118 -20.00 -19.69 -14.70
N GLU A 119 -18.86 -20.22 -14.27
CA GLU A 119 -18.30 -21.48 -14.75
C GLU A 119 -19.17 -22.65 -14.29
N ASP A 120 -19.58 -22.68 -13.01
CA ASP A 120 -20.48 -23.68 -12.44
C ASP A 120 -21.87 -23.64 -13.09
N MET A 121 -22.34 -22.46 -13.48
CA MET A 121 -23.59 -22.29 -14.24
C MET A 121 -23.45 -22.67 -15.73
N GLY A 122 -22.25 -23.05 -16.19
CA GLY A 122 -22.00 -23.47 -17.56
C GLY A 122 -21.90 -22.37 -18.60
N TYR A 123 -21.87 -21.09 -18.20
CA TYR A 123 -21.82 -19.96 -19.15
C TYR A 123 -20.59 -19.98 -20.05
N PHE A 124 -19.50 -20.62 -19.63
CA PHE A 124 -18.27 -20.77 -20.43
C PHE A 124 -18.22 -22.04 -21.26
N ALA A 125 -19.26 -22.88 -21.23
CA ALA A 125 -19.31 -24.10 -22.01
C ALA A 125 -19.23 -23.81 -23.52
N LYS A 126 -18.61 -24.72 -24.26
CA LYS A 126 -18.41 -24.58 -25.72
C LYS A 126 -19.73 -24.42 -26.48
N GLU A 127 -20.80 -24.98 -25.96
CA GLU A 127 -22.14 -24.96 -26.54
C GLU A 127 -22.72 -23.53 -26.65
N TYR A 128 -22.34 -22.64 -25.73
CA TYR A 128 -22.76 -21.23 -25.75
C TYR A 128 -21.86 -20.34 -26.60
N LYS A 129 -20.72 -20.86 -27.07
CA LYS A 129 -19.79 -20.09 -27.92
C LYS A 129 -20.21 -20.20 -29.38
N ARG A 130 -20.61 -19.09 -29.97
CA ARG A 130 -20.89 -19.03 -31.40
C ARG A 130 -19.60 -19.10 -32.19
N PRO A 131 -19.53 -19.91 -33.28
CA PRO A 131 -18.37 -19.90 -34.16
C PRO A 131 -18.21 -18.51 -34.78
N LEU A 132 -16.97 -18.09 -35.00
CA LEU A 132 -16.69 -16.85 -35.71
C LEU A 132 -17.20 -16.97 -37.14
N PRO A 133 -17.92 -15.95 -37.68
CA PRO A 133 -18.36 -15.95 -39.05
C PRO A 133 -17.16 -15.93 -40.00
N ALA A 134 -17.22 -16.73 -41.05
CA ALA A 134 -16.17 -16.76 -42.08
C ALA A 134 -15.96 -15.39 -42.78
N PHE A 135 -17.01 -14.57 -42.81
CA PHE A 135 -16.98 -13.22 -43.37
C PHE A 135 -17.71 -12.23 -42.44
N THR A 136 -16.98 -11.29 -41.84
CA THR A 136 -17.53 -10.32 -40.90
C THR A 136 -18.00 -9.07 -41.65
N LYS A 137 -19.32 -8.81 -41.67
CA LYS A 137 -19.91 -7.61 -42.27
C LYS A 137 -19.93 -6.39 -41.33
N LYS A 138 -19.94 -6.58 -40.03
CA LYS A 138 -19.94 -5.53 -39.00
C LYS A 138 -19.04 -5.94 -37.87
N LEU A 139 -18.14 -5.05 -37.46
CA LEU A 139 -17.25 -5.25 -36.29
C LEU A 139 -17.60 -4.20 -35.23
N GLY A 140 -17.98 -4.65 -34.04
CA GLY A 140 -18.12 -3.79 -32.87
C GLY A 140 -16.88 -3.90 -31.99
N VAL A 141 -16.27 -2.77 -31.65
CA VAL A 141 -15.13 -2.73 -30.72
C VAL A 141 -15.61 -2.10 -29.42
N VAL A 142 -15.54 -2.85 -28.32
CA VAL A 142 -15.78 -2.33 -26.97
C VAL A 142 -14.43 -2.24 -26.30
N THR A 143 -14.02 -1.03 -25.94
CA THR A 143 -12.76 -0.79 -25.25
C THR A 143 -12.97 0.09 -24.03
N LEU A 144 -12.22 -0.15 -22.97
CA LEU A 144 -12.00 0.80 -21.89
C LEU A 144 -11.02 1.84 -22.43
N SER A 145 -11.55 2.84 -23.13
CA SER A 145 -10.74 3.96 -23.60
C SER A 145 -10.42 4.86 -22.42
N LEU A 146 -9.21 4.77 -21.93
CA LEU A 146 -8.59 5.87 -21.20
C LEU A 146 -8.06 6.84 -22.24
N ILE A 147 -8.95 7.67 -22.77
CA ILE A 147 -8.52 8.81 -23.58
C ILE A 147 -7.95 9.83 -22.60
N HIS A 148 -6.65 9.85 -22.50
CA HIS A 148 -5.96 11.02 -21.99
C HIS A 148 -5.76 11.97 -23.18
N ILE A 149 -6.59 12.96 -23.19
CA ILE A 149 -6.31 14.19 -23.92
C ILE A 149 -5.51 15.09 -23.00
#